data_ea7a74d723942277afd598ade3b9bd1f
#
_entry.id   ea7a74d723942277afd598ade3b9bd1f
#
_cell.length_a   1.000
_cell.length_b   1.000
_cell.length_c   1.000
_cell.angle_alpha   90.00
_cell.angle_beta   90.00
_cell.angle_gamma   90.00
#
_symmetry.space_group_name_H-M   'P 1'
#
loop_
_entity.id
_entity.type
_entity.pdbx_description
1 polymer ?
#
loop_
_entity_poly.entity_id
_entity_poly.type
_entity_poly.pdbx_seq_one_letter_code
_entity_poly.pdbx_strand_id
1 'polypeptide(L)'
;MNIDSVAHIREETERSVAALTSVDPEQNVPTCPGWTADDLLWHLAEVHEFWAAILESGATTEEQVMAIEEGKDARPAERDALLARRASATEAPLSQLSARADDEPAWFWYPAVQGVGITRRMQTHEATIHRVDAELTAGRPVTPIPRQVAADGLAHVLEVMWPAGFEWIPDWAETRPVAVVEIAPEGGTARMLEISRWSGTRPRDGKEFDAPVGRLLPEGQAPGDLPRARAAGTAQALDLWAWGREQALAHLEGEERRVAVQGDSAGIAQLASLLAEGHD
;
A
#
# COMPACT_ATOMS: atom_id res chain seq x y z
N MET A 1 -15.04 -7.35 4.43
CA MET A 1 -14.91 -6.28 5.46
C MET A 1 -16.31 -5.74 5.78
N ASN A 2 -16.67 -5.60 7.05
CA ASN A 2 -18.00 -5.06 7.42
C ASN A 2 -17.86 -3.57 7.81
N ILE A 3 -17.26 -2.79 6.89
CA ILE A 3 -17.06 -1.35 7.02
C ILE A 3 -17.65 -0.70 5.79
N ASP A 4 -18.30 0.44 5.96
CA ASP A 4 -18.66 1.31 4.84
C ASP A 4 -17.38 1.94 4.27
N SER A 5 -16.79 1.28 3.29
CA SER A 5 -15.54 1.70 2.67
C SER A 5 -15.64 3.08 2.04
N VAL A 6 -16.80 3.43 1.47
CA VAL A 6 -17.00 4.73 0.83
C VAL A 6 -17.02 5.86 1.86
N ALA A 7 -17.73 5.66 2.97
CA ALA A 7 -17.71 6.61 4.08
C ALA A 7 -16.32 6.73 4.70
N HIS A 8 -15.61 5.60 4.86
CA HIS A 8 -14.25 5.58 5.40
C HIS A 8 -13.26 6.33 4.49
N ILE A 9 -13.24 6.05 3.18
CA ILE A 9 -12.38 6.76 2.22
C ILE A 9 -12.63 8.26 2.29
N ARG A 10 -13.89 8.68 2.35
CA ARG A 10 -14.25 10.10 2.48
C ARG A 10 -13.67 10.73 3.74
N GLU A 11 -13.87 10.11 4.90
CA GLU A 11 -13.41 10.61 6.18
C GLU A 11 -11.88 10.71 6.24
N GLU A 12 -11.16 9.67 5.80
CA GLU A 12 -9.69 9.67 5.77
C GLU A 12 -9.15 10.74 4.80
N THR A 13 -9.81 10.92 3.65
CA THR A 13 -9.49 11.98 2.69
C THR A 13 -9.66 13.38 3.27
N GLU A 14 -10.78 13.64 3.94
CA GLU A 14 -11.02 14.94 4.60
C GLU A 14 -9.97 15.23 5.65
N ARG A 15 -9.57 14.24 6.45
CA ARG A 15 -8.50 14.37 7.46
C ARG A 15 -7.15 14.67 6.81
N SER A 16 -6.80 13.97 5.71
CA SER A 16 -5.55 14.20 4.97
C SER A 16 -5.48 15.64 4.46
N VAL A 17 -6.53 16.12 3.80
CA VAL A 17 -6.60 17.49 3.30
C VAL A 17 -6.51 18.51 4.42
N ALA A 18 -7.22 18.29 5.54
CA ALA A 18 -7.18 19.19 6.71
C ALA A 18 -5.80 19.23 7.36
N ALA A 19 -5.04 18.14 7.34
CA ALA A 19 -3.67 18.10 7.82
C ALA A 19 -2.74 18.88 6.88
N LEU A 20 -2.75 18.55 5.59
CA LEU A 20 -1.83 19.10 4.59
C LEU A 20 -2.08 20.60 4.31
N THR A 21 -3.33 21.06 4.36
CA THR A 21 -3.65 22.50 4.17
C THR A 21 -3.02 23.39 5.23
N SER A 22 -2.71 22.85 6.40
CA SER A 22 -2.18 23.61 7.54
C SER A 22 -0.65 23.74 7.57
N VAL A 23 0.07 23.12 6.62
CA VAL A 23 1.54 23.09 6.59
C VAL A 23 2.12 23.81 5.37
N ASP A 24 3.43 24.06 5.43
CA ASP A 24 4.17 24.60 4.30
C ASP A 24 4.07 23.63 3.10
N PRO A 25 3.79 24.11 1.88
CA PRO A 25 3.78 23.29 0.66
C PRO A 25 5.01 22.42 0.48
N GLU A 26 6.19 22.93 0.82
CA GLU A 26 7.49 22.27 0.71
C GLU A 26 7.86 21.42 1.93
N GLN A 27 6.96 21.28 2.91
CA GLN A 27 7.18 20.41 4.06
C GLN A 27 7.38 18.98 3.61
N ASN A 28 8.50 18.36 3.99
CA ASN A 28 8.76 16.96 3.64
C ASN A 28 7.77 16.01 4.29
N VAL A 29 7.35 14.99 3.53
CA VAL A 29 6.57 13.86 4.03
C VAL A 29 7.54 12.84 4.65
N PRO A 30 7.51 12.59 5.97
CA PRO A 30 8.52 11.78 6.62
C PRO A 30 8.58 10.32 6.14
N THR A 31 7.45 9.81 5.68
CA THR A 31 7.21 8.43 5.29
C THR A 31 7.31 8.18 3.79
N CYS A 32 7.35 9.24 2.97
CA CYS A 32 7.48 9.18 1.50
C CYS A 32 8.74 9.98 1.09
N PRO A 33 9.91 9.35 1.04
CA PRO A 33 11.18 10.04 0.76
C PRO A 33 11.16 10.80 -0.56
N GLY A 34 11.49 12.09 -0.51
CA GLY A 34 11.50 12.95 -1.68
C GLY A 34 10.18 13.64 -2.01
N TRP A 35 9.11 13.36 -1.24
CA TRP A 35 7.83 14.04 -1.40
C TRP A 35 7.70 15.22 -0.45
N THR A 36 7.04 16.26 -0.96
CA THR A 36 6.54 17.41 -0.21
C THR A 36 5.05 17.25 0.13
N ALA A 37 4.53 18.11 1.00
CA ALA A 37 3.10 18.16 1.31
C ALA A 37 2.24 18.34 0.05
N ASP A 38 2.70 19.15 -0.92
CA ASP A 38 2.01 19.35 -2.19
C ASP A 38 2.15 18.16 -3.13
N ASP A 39 3.24 17.38 -3.04
CA ASP A 39 3.36 16.13 -3.79
C ASP A 39 2.35 15.10 -3.27
N LEU A 40 2.18 15.00 -1.96
CA LEU A 40 1.17 14.11 -1.36
C LEU A 40 -0.26 14.56 -1.72
N LEU A 41 -0.56 15.87 -1.70
CA LEU A 41 -1.85 16.39 -2.15
C LEU A 41 -2.13 16.07 -3.61
N TRP A 42 -1.11 16.20 -4.48
CA TRP A 42 -1.22 15.87 -5.89
C TRP A 42 -1.46 14.38 -6.11
N HIS A 43 -0.65 13.52 -5.49
CA HIS A 43 -0.80 12.08 -5.55
C HIS A 43 -2.24 11.64 -5.20
N LEU A 44 -2.77 12.13 -4.08
CA LEU A 44 -4.12 11.84 -3.64
C LEU A 44 -5.21 12.31 -4.63
N ALA A 45 -4.99 13.40 -5.35
CA ALA A 45 -5.91 13.84 -6.40
C ALA A 45 -5.81 12.92 -7.63
N GLU A 46 -4.60 12.68 -8.09
CA GLU A 46 -4.31 11.87 -9.27
C GLU A 46 -4.80 10.43 -9.14
N VAL A 47 -4.58 9.79 -7.98
CA VAL A 47 -5.06 8.43 -7.67
C VAL A 47 -6.59 8.37 -7.76
N HIS A 48 -7.28 9.34 -7.18
CA HIS A 48 -8.76 9.38 -7.24
C HIS A 48 -9.27 9.58 -8.67
N GLU A 49 -8.67 10.47 -9.43
CA GLU A 49 -9.04 10.73 -10.84
C GLU A 49 -8.78 9.48 -11.71
N PHE A 50 -7.65 8.83 -11.51
CA PHE A 50 -7.28 7.62 -12.23
C PHE A 50 -8.30 6.49 -12.00
N TRP A 51 -8.58 6.15 -10.75
CA TRP A 51 -9.53 5.08 -10.44
C TRP A 51 -10.97 5.44 -10.82
N ALA A 52 -11.34 6.71 -10.72
CA ALA A 52 -12.63 7.17 -11.22
C ALA A 52 -12.76 6.93 -12.73
N ALA A 53 -11.74 7.30 -13.51
CA ALA A 53 -11.74 7.13 -14.96
C ALA A 53 -11.78 5.65 -15.39
N ILE A 54 -11.05 4.77 -14.69
CA ILE A 54 -11.11 3.31 -14.93
C ILE A 54 -12.52 2.78 -14.70
N LEU A 55 -13.12 3.13 -13.55
CA LEU A 55 -14.46 2.65 -13.20
C LEU A 55 -15.53 3.25 -14.11
N GLU A 56 -15.45 4.53 -14.46
CA GLU A 56 -16.40 5.22 -15.32
C GLU A 56 -16.38 4.70 -16.75
N SER A 57 -15.19 4.48 -17.31
CA SER A 57 -15.02 3.93 -18.66
C SER A 57 -15.32 2.45 -18.75
N GLY A 58 -15.33 1.72 -17.61
CA GLY A 58 -15.43 0.27 -17.58
C GLY A 58 -14.20 -0.42 -18.15
N ALA A 59 -13.00 0.18 -18.01
CA ALA A 59 -11.76 -0.39 -18.48
C ALA A 59 -11.45 -1.72 -17.78
N THR A 60 -11.09 -2.74 -18.58
CA THR A 60 -10.75 -4.10 -18.14
C THR A 60 -9.43 -4.59 -18.70
N THR A 61 -8.77 -3.80 -19.54
CA THR A 61 -7.49 -4.15 -20.18
C THR A 61 -6.44 -3.06 -19.97
N GLU A 62 -5.18 -3.45 -19.98
CA GLU A 62 -4.05 -2.55 -19.86
C GLU A 62 -4.02 -1.48 -20.97
N GLU A 63 -4.37 -1.85 -22.20
CA GLU A 63 -4.45 -0.91 -23.34
C GLU A 63 -5.44 0.24 -23.06
N GLN A 64 -6.62 -0.09 -22.48
CA GLN A 64 -7.61 0.93 -22.11
C GLN A 64 -7.09 1.85 -21.00
N VAL A 65 -6.37 1.28 -20.03
CA VAL A 65 -5.77 2.04 -18.93
C VAL A 65 -4.63 2.94 -19.44
N MET A 66 -3.78 2.47 -20.35
CA MET A 66 -2.74 3.30 -20.95
C MET A 66 -3.33 4.52 -21.67
N ALA A 67 -4.47 4.38 -22.34
CA ALA A 67 -5.17 5.52 -22.97
C ALA A 67 -5.69 6.53 -21.92
N ILE A 68 -6.12 6.05 -20.74
CA ILE A 68 -6.50 6.92 -19.61
C ILE A 68 -5.27 7.68 -19.10
N GLU A 69 -4.15 6.98 -18.90
CA GLU A 69 -2.89 7.59 -18.46
C GLU A 69 -2.39 8.67 -19.39
N GLU A 70 -2.42 8.43 -20.72
CA GLU A 70 -2.03 9.40 -21.74
C GLU A 70 -2.93 10.65 -21.76
N GLY A 71 -4.18 10.52 -21.32
CA GLY A 71 -5.17 11.59 -21.26
C GLY A 71 -5.16 12.42 -19.97
N LYS A 72 -4.30 12.08 -19.00
CA LYS A 72 -4.25 12.78 -17.71
C LYS A 72 -3.84 14.26 -17.87
N ASP A 73 -4.53 15.10 -17.13
CA ASP A 73 -4.16 16.50 -17.00
C ASP A 73 -2.86 16.68 -16.20
N ALA A 74 -2.11 17.71 -16.53
CA ALA A 74 -0.91 18.07 -15.79
C ALA A 74 -1.26 18.57 -14.36
N ARG A 75 -0.31 18.40 -13.45
CA ARG A 75 -0.38 18.95 -12.10
C ARG A 75 -0.55 20.49 -12.15
N PRO A 76 -1.50 21.05 -11.38
CA PRO A 76 -1.60 22.50 -11.21
C PRO A 76 -0.33 23.10 -10.61
N ALA A 77 0.11 24.24 -11.13
CA ALA A 77 1.29 24.93 -10.60
C ALA A 77 0.99 25.68 -9.28
N GLU A 78 -0.25 26.16 -9.13
CA GLU A 78 -0.66 26.95 -7.98
C GLU A 78 -1.34 26.07 -6.92
N ARG A 79 -0.96 26.26 -5.65
CA ARG A 79 -1.49 25.47 -4.53
C ARG A 79 -3.01 25.53 -4.39
N ASP A 80 -3.60 26.72 -4.57
CA ASP A 80 -5.06 26.89 -4.48
C ASP A 80 -5.79 26.07 -5.56
N ALA A 81 -5.23 26.00 -6.76
CA ALA A 81 -5.75 25.17 -7.84
C ALA A 81 -5.58 23.68 -7.54
N LEU A 82 -4.47 23.28 -6.92
CA LEU A 82 -4.25 21.91 -6.47
C LEU A 82 -5.25 21.49 -5.39
N LEU A 83 -5.48 22.34 -4.40
CA LEU A 83 -6.48 22.10 -3.33
C LEU A 83 -7.90 21.99 -3.91
N ALA A 84 -8.25 22.88 -4.85
CA ALA A 84 -9.55 22.85 -5.51
C ALA A 84 -9.71 21.56 -6.34
N ARG A 85 -8.68 21.14 -7.07
CA ARG A 85 -8.68 19.88 -7.84
C ARG A 85 -8.82 18.68 -6.90
N ARG A 86 -8.04 18.65 -5.81
CA ARG A 86 -8.13 17.58 -4.80
C ARG A 86 -9.55 17.44 -4.25
N ALA A 87 -10.21 18.56 -3.92
CA ALA A 87 -11.57 18.55 -3.42
C ALA A 87 -12.57 17.98 -4.43
N SER A 88 -12.42 18.32 -5.71
CA SER A 88 -13.30 17.81 -6.78
C SER A 88 -13.03 16.35 -7.15
N ALA A 89 -11.77 15.90 -7.06
CA ALA A 89 -11.36 14.55 -7.45
C ALA A 89 -11.97 13.45 -6.57
N THR A 90 -12.31 13.74 -5.31
CA THR A 90 -12.76 12.73 -4.33
C THR A 90 -14.14 12.15 -4.66
N GLU A 91 -15.07 12.98 -5.11
CA GLU A 91 -16.47 12.55 -5.29
C GLU A 91 -16.66 11.57 -6.46
N ALA A 92 -15.84 11.68 -7.49
CA ALA A 92 -15.95 10.83 -8.67
C ALA A 92 -15.73 9.33 -8.36
N PRO A 93 -14.59 8.89 -7.77
CA PRO A 93 -14.41 7.48 -7.43
C PRO A 93 -15.39 7.00 -6.36
N LEU A 94 -15.77 7.83 -5.37
CA LEU A 94 -16.73 7.46 -4.34
C LEU A 94 -18.11 7.19 -4.94
N SER A 95 -18.55 7.99 -5.91
CA SER A 95 -19.79 7.76 -6.65
C SER A 95 -19.77 6.44 -7.41
N GLN A 96 -18.67 6.16 -8.14
CA GLN A 96 -18.48 4.91 -8.87
C GLN A 96 -18.48 3.70 -7.94
N LEU A 97 -17.73 3.77 -6.85
CA LEU A 97 -17.66 2.68 -5.87
C LEU A 97 -18.99 2.44 -5.15
N SER A 98 -19.80 3.49 -4.89
CA SER A 98 -21.11 3.35 -4.27
C SER A 98 -22.13 2.70 -5.20
N ALA A 99 -22.02 2.91 -6.51
CA ALA A 99 -23.01 2.47 -7.50
C ALA A 99 -22.76 1.05 -8.00
N ARG A 100 -21.57 0.46 -7.73
CA ARG A 100 -21.14 -0.80 -8.35
C ARG A 100 -20.99 -1.93 -7.34
N ALA A 101 -21.26 -3.16 -7.79
CA ALA A 101 -21.02 -4.36 -7.00
C ALA A 101 -19.54 -4.77 -7.03
N ASP A 102 -19.08 -5.51 -6.00
CA ASP A 102 -17.68 -5.95 -5.86
C ASP A 102 -17.25 -6.89 -6.97
N ASP A 103 -18.16 -7.68 -7.52
CA ASP A 103 -17.92 -8.66 -8.58
C ASP A 103 -18.02 -8.10 -10.00
N GLU A 104 -18.31 -6.79 -10.15
CA GLU A 104 -18.27 -6.16 -11.46
C GLU A 104 -16.85 -6.12 -12.00
N PRO A 105 -16.65 -6.48 -13.29
CA PRO A 105 -15.34 -6.41 -13.93
C PRO A 105 -14.78 -4.99 -13.96
N ALA A 106 -13.52 -4.84 -13.52
CA ALA A 106 -12.74 -3.62 -13.67
C ALA A 106 -11.28 -4.02 -13.68
N TRP A 107 -10.47 -3.30 -14.41
CA TRP A 107 -9.03 -3.50 -14.40
C TRP A 107 -8.43 -3.17 -13.03
N PHE A 108 -7.46 -3.99 -12.64
CA PHE A 108 -6.59 -3.74 -11.50
C PHE A 108 -5.16 -4.12 -11.87
N TRP A 109 -4.16 -3.38 -11.38
CA TRP A 109 -2.76 -3.53 -11.75
C TRP A 109 -2.13 -4.88 -11.39
N TYR A 110 -2.69 -5.61 -10.42
CA TYR A 110 -2.27 -6.98 -10.09
C TYR A 110 -3.17 -7.99 -10.80
N PRO A 111 -2.66 -8.73 -11.83
CA PRO A 111 -3.51 -9.58 -12.68
C PRO A 111 -4.23 -10.71 -11.96
N ALA A 112 -3.70 -11.18 -10.81
CA ALA A 112 -4.30 -12.27 -10.05
C ALA A 112 -5.65 -11.89 -9.41
N VAL A 113 -5.92 -10.61 -9.23
CA VAL A 113 -7.18 -10.09 -8.65
C VAL A 113 -7.69 -8.91 -9.46
N GLN A 114 -8.93 -8.99 -9.93
CA GLN A 114 -9.54 -7.99 -10.80
C GLN A 114 -10.93 -7.61 -10.30
N GLY A 115 -11.44 -6.45 -10.66
CA GLY A 115 -12.81 -6.01 -10.39
C GLY A 115 -12.92 -4.84 -9.41
N VAL A 116 -14.16 -4.38 -9.24
CA VAL A 116 -14.48 -3.22 -8.41
C VAL A 116 -14.16 -3.44 -6.94
N GLY A 117 -14.34 -4.65 -6.43
CA GLY A 117 -14.12 -4.99 -5.02
C GLY A 117 -12.67 -4.82 -4.60
N ILE A 118 -11.71 -5.24 -5.43
CA ILE A 118 -10.29 -5.04 -5.12
C ILE A 118 -9.89 -3.56 -5.21
N THR A 119 -10.44 -2.83 -6.16
CA THR A 119 -10.24 -1.37 -6.25
C THR A 119 -10.78 -0.67 -5.01
N ARG A 120 -11.99 -1.01 -4.53
CA ARG A 120 -12.56 -0.48 -3.29
C ARG A 120 -11.68 -0.79 -2.08
N ARG A 121 -11.18 -2.02 -1.98
CA ARG A 121 -10.26 -2.44 -0.92
C ARG A 121 -8.98 -1.64 -0.95
N MET A 122 -8.34 -1.52 -2.12
CA MET A 122 -7.11 -0.74 -2.29
C MET A 122 -7.32 0.73 -1.90
N GLN A 123 -8.37 1.37 -2.41
CA GLN A 123 -8.67 2.77 -2.11
C GLN A 123 -8.97 3.02 -0.62
N THR A 124 -9.52 2.03 0.08
CA THR A 124 -9.70 2.09 1.54
C THR A 124 -8.35 2.20 2.25
N HIS A 125 -7.37 1.38 1.86
CA HIS A 125 -6.04 1.38 2.48
C HIS A 125 -5.19 2.57 2.02
N GLU A 126 -5.27 2.93 0.75
CA GLU A 126 -4.63 4.12 0.17
C GLU A 126 -5.01 5.38 0.95
N ALA A 127 -6.31 5.62 1.14
CA ALA A 127 -6.79 6.75 1.92
C ALA A 127 -6.33 6.71 3.38
N THR A 128 -6.32 5.52 4.00
CA THR A 128 -5.92 5.33 5.40
C THR A 128 -4.42 5.61 5.61
N ILE A 129 -3.57 5.03 4.77
CA ILE A 129 -2.11 5.15 4.90
C ILE A 129 -1.65 6.57 4.59
N HIS A 130 -2.17 7.18 3.55
CA HIS A 130 -1.83 8.57 3.22
C HIS A 130 -2.44 9.60 4.18
N ARG A 131 -3.51 9.28 4.90
CA ARG A 131 -3.94 10.09 6.04
C ARG A 131 -2.90 10.04 7.17
N VAL A 132 -2.29 8.88 7.44
CA VAL A 132 -1.18 8.78 8.40
C VAL A 132 0.00 9.64 7.95
N ASP A 133 0.39 9.55 6.67
CA ASP A 133 1.46 10.35 6.09
C ASP A 133 1.18 11.87 6.23
N ALA A 134 -0.05 12.29 5.98
CA ALA A 134 -0.48 13.68 6.12
C ALA A 134 -0.44 14.18 7.58
N GLU A 135 -0.88 13.36 8.54
CA GLU A 135 -0.84 13.69 9.97
C GLU A 135 0.61 13.80 10.47
N LEU A 136 1.49 12.89 10.06
CA LEU A 136 2.93 12.95 10.38
C LEU A 136 3.59 14.19 9.77
N THR A 137 3.28 14.53 8.52
CA THR A 137 3.76 15.74 7.85
C THR A 137 3.37 17.00 8.60
N ALA A 138 2.14 17.01 9.15
CA ALA A 138 1.63 18.12 9.94
C ALA A 138 2.08 18.10 11.41
N GLY A 139 2.90 17.14 11.83
CA GLY A 139 3.31 16.98 13.23
C GLY A 139 2.14 16.70 14.17
N ARG A 140 1.05 16.14 13.66
CA ARG A 140 -0.16 15.82 14.45
C ARG A 140 -0.06 14.41 15.04
N PRO A 141 -0.79 14.10 16.11
CA PRO A 141 -1.00 12.73 16.55
C PRO A 141 -1.61 11.89 15.43
N VAL A 142 -1.16 10.65 15.30
CA VAL A 142 -1.75 9.71 14.34
C VAL A 142 -3.11 9.24 14.86
N THR A 143 -4.15 9.50 14.10
CA THR A 143 -5.50 9.02 14.42
C THR A 143 -5.51 7.48 14.38
N PRO A 144 -6.04 6.79 15.41
CA PRO A 144 -6.11 5.33 15.41
C PRO A 144 -6.86 4.79 14.19
N ILE A 145 -6.31 3.73 13.59
CA ILE A 145 -6.96 3.01 12.50
C ILE A 145 -7.97 2.03 13.10
N PRO A 146 -9.23 1.98 12.65
CA PRO A 146 -10.17 0.99 13.12
C PRO A 146 -9.62 -0.43 12.96
N ARG A 147 -9.72 -1.26 14.01
CA ARG A 147 -9.11 -2.60 14.04
C ARG A 147 -9.42 -3.45 12.81
N GLN A 148 -10.64 -3.35 12.26
CA GLN A 148 -11.02 -4.11 11.08
C GLN A 148 -10.32 -3.60 9.82
N VAL A 149 -10.12 -2.27 9.70
CA VAL A 149 -9.36 -1.66 8.60
C VAL A 149 -7.92 -2.08 8.67
N ALA A 150 -7.29 -1.95 9.83
CA ALA A 150 -5.89 -2.35 10.04
C ALA A 150 -5.66 -3.84 9.78
N ALA A 151 -6.57 -4.71 10.24
CA ALA A 151 -6.45 -6.15 9.97
C ALA A 151 -6.58 -6.48 8.48
N ASP A 152 -7.47 -5.78 7.76
CA ASP A 152 -7.62 -5.94 6.32
C ASP A 152 -6.48 -5.27 5.53
N GLY A 153 -5.92 -4.16 6.02
CA GLY A 153 -4.75 -3.50 5.44
C GLY A 153 -3.52 -4.39 5.49
N LEU A 154 -3.23 -4.97 6.65
CA LEU A 154 -2.19 -5.99 6.77
C LEU A 154 -2.43 -7.16 5.82
N ALA A 155 -3.67 -7.67 5.75
CA ALA A 155 -4.01 -8.75 4.83
C ALA A 155 -3.82 -8.32 3.37
N HIS A 156 -4.15 -7.07 3.02
CA HIS A 156 -3.95 -6.54 1.67
C HIS A 156 -2.46 -6.49 1.27
N VAL A 157 -1.58 -6.06 2.17
CA VAL A 157 -0.12 -6.12 1.91
C VAL A 157 0.33 -7.54 1.65
N LEU A 158 -0.08 -8.49 2.50
CA LEU A 158 0.33 -9.89 2.42
C LEU A 158 -0.24 -10.64 1.19
N GLU A 159 -1.42 -10.25 0.72
CA GLU A 159 -2.18 -10.95 -0.32
C GLU A 159 -2.07 -10.29 -1.70
N VAL A 160 -1.75 -9.00 -1.75
CA VAL A 160 -1.76 -8.20 -2.97
C VAL A 160 -0.42 -7.52 -3.20
N MET A 161 0.03 -6.63 -2.28
CA MET A 161 1.19 -5.77 -2.53
C MET A 161 2.48 -6.58 -2.67
N TRP A 162 2.81 -7.43 -1.69
CA TRP A 162 4.03 -8.23 -1.75
C TRP A 162 4.00 -9.32 -2.83
N PRO A 163 2.90 -10.10 -3.02
CA PRO A 163 2.84 -11.10 -4.09
C PRO A 163 2.91 -10.50 -5.49
N ALA A 164 2.39 -9.31 -5.69
CA ALA A 164 2.46 -8.64 -6.99
C ALA A 164 3.90 -8.39 -7.47
N GLY A 165 4.85 -8.27 -6.56
CA GLY A 165 6.27 -8.18 -6.92
C GLY A 165 6.77 -9.32 -7.80
N PHE A 166 6.14 -10.50 -7.75
CA PHE A 166 6.49 -11.63 -8.61
C PHE A 166 6.14 -11.38 -10.09
N GLU A 167 5.13 -10.57 -10.39
CA GLU A 167 4.71 -10.25 -11.77
C GLU A 167 5.74 -9.36 -12.50
N TRP A 168 6.59 -8.68 -11.74
CA TRP A 168 7.62 -7.79 -12.29
C TRP A 168 8.99 -8.45 -12.46
N ILE A 169 9.12 -9.75 -12.09
CA ILE A 169 10.38 -10.47 -12.23
C ILE A 169 10.63 -10.76 -13.72
N PRO A 170 11.75 -10.29 -14.28
CA PRO A 170 12.03 -10.50 -15.68
C PRO A 170 12.34 -11.98 -16.01
N ASP A 171 12.03 -12.43 -17.23
CA ASP A 171 12.29 -13.81 -17.71
C ASP A 171 13.77 -14.24 -17.63
N TRP A 172 14.70 -13.27 -17.61
CA TRP A 172 16.14 -13.56 -17.50
C TRP A 172 16.62 -13.71 -16.06
N ALA A 173 15.76 -13.49 -15.06
CA ALA A 173 16.11 -13.58 -13.65
C ALA A 173 15.77 -14.95 -13.06
N GLU A 174 16.56 -15.35 -12.08
CA GLU A 174 16.32 -16.56 -11.28
C GLU A 174 15.74 -16.17 -9.92
N THR A 175 14.77 -16.96 -9.45
CA THR A 175 14.14 -16.76 -8.15
C THR A 175 14.42 -17.92 -7.22
N ARG A 176 14.80 -17.63 -5.96
CA ARG A 176 15.05 -18.64 -4.93
C ARG A 176 14.45 -18.23 -3.58
N PRO A 177 13.77 -19.14 -2.85
CA PRO A 177 13.36 -18.90 -1.46
C PRO A 177 14.58 -18.70 -0.54
N VAL A 178 14.51 -17.75 0.37
CA VAL A 178 15.62 -17.39 1.27
C VAL A 178 15.24 -17.32 2.75
N ALA A 179 13.96 -17.14 3.07
CA ALA A 179 13.46 -17.12 4.44
C ALA A 179 11.97 -17.45 4.52
N VAL A 180 11.52 -17.82 5.72
CA VAL A 180 10.10 -17.92 6.05
C VAL A 180 9.82 -17.09 7.30
N VAL A 181 8.78 -16.27 7.24
CA VAL A 181 8.41 -15.37 8.32
C VAL A 181 6.98 -15.63 8.76
N GLU A 182 6.77 -15.82 10.05
CA GLU A 182 5.45 -15.83 10.65
C GLU A 182 5.01 -14.39 10.94
N ILE A 183 3.94 -13.94 10.31
CA ILE A 183 3.27 -12.67 10.62
C ILE A 183 2.11 -12.99 11.57
N ALA A 184 2.20 -12.51 12.81
CA ALA A 184 1.35 -12.93 13.92
C ALA A 184 0.62 -11.73 14.58
N PRO A 185 -0.53 -11.30 14.02
CA PRO A 185 -1.32 -10.25 14.64
C PRO A 185 -1.97 -10.73 15.95
N GLU A 186 -1.98 -9.87 16.97
CA GLU A 186 -2.62 -10.17 18.25
C GLU A 186 -4.12 -10.39 18.10
N GLY A 187 -4.59 -11.54 18.58
CA GLY A 187 -5.99 -11.95 18.47
C GLY A 187 -6.47 -12.20 17.04
N GLY A 188 -5.54 -12.37 16.10
CA GLY A 188 -5.77 -12.75 14.71
C GLY A 188 -5.12 -14.08 14.34
N THR A 189 -5.25 -14.47 13.07
CA THR A 189 -4.62 -15.70 12.55
C THR A 189 -3.21 -15.38 12.04
N ALA A 190 -2.23 -16.13 12.54
CA ALA A 190 -0.86 -16.03 12.04
C ALA A 190 -0.78 -16.56 10.59
N ARG A 191 0.02 -15.89 9.77
CA ARG A 191 0.21 -16.20 8.36
C ARG A 191 1.71 -16.46 8.10
N MET A 192 2.00 -17.45 7.28
CA MET A 192 3.37 -17.77 6.89
C MET A 192 3.72 -17.11 5.57
N LEU A 193 4.71 -16.25 5.59
CA LEU A 193 5.26 -15.54 4.42
C LEU A 193 6.55 -16.23 3.97
N GLU A 194 6.63 -16.67 2.72
CA GLU A 194 7.88 -17.02 2.07
C GLU A 194 8.50 -15.76 1.47
N ILE A 195 9.76 -15.49 1.82
CA ILE A 195 10.55 -14.46 1.17
C ILE A 195 11.48 -15.14 0.19
N SER A 196 11.44 -14.72 -1.05
CA SER A 196 12.34 -15.12 -2.11
C SER A 196 13.22 -13.93 -2.53
N ARG A 197 14.37 -14.21 -3.12
CA ARG A 197 15.15 -13.22 -3.85
C ARG A 197 15.17 -13.61 -5.32
N TRP A 198 14.93 -12.63 -6.17
CA TRP A 198 15.21 -12.76 -7.58
C TRP A 198 16.51 -12.02 -7.91
N SER A 199 17.31 -12.61 -8.77
CA SER A 199 18.58 -12.03 -9.17
C SER A 199 18.92 -12.37 -10.62
N GLY A 200 19.74 -11.53 -11.24
CA GLY A 200 20.22 -11.77 -12.60
C GLY A 200 20.87 -10.54 -13.21
N THR A 201 21.42 -10.73 -14.40
CA THR A 201 22.08 -9.67 -15.17
C THR A 201 21.20 -9.28 -16.35
N ARG A 202 20.80 -8.02 -16.42
CA ARG A 202 19.95 -7.52 -17.50
C ARG A 202 20.67 -7.58 -18.85
N PRO A 203 20.14 -8.32 -19.86
CA PRO A 203 20.86 -8.55 -21.12
C PRO A 203 21.24 -7.31 -21.92
N ARG A 204 20.43 -6.24 -21.85
CA ARG A 204 20.62 -5.04 -22.66
C ARG A 204 21.83 -4.17 -22.28
N ASP A 205 22.26 -4.20 -21.00
CA ASP A 205 23.27 -3.27 -20.48
C ASP A 205 24.20 -3.86 -19.42
N GLY A 206 24.04 -5.15 -19.08
CA GLY A 206 24.87 -5.84 -18.09
C GLY A 206 24.65 -5.42 -16.64
N LYS A 207 23.57 -4.65 -16.34
CA LYS A 207 23.26 -4.25 -14.97
C LYS A 207 22.81 -5.46 -14.16
N GLU A 208 23.41 -5.66 -12.98
CA GLU A 208 23.03 -6.68 -12.03
C GLU A 208 21.88 -6.23 -11.14
N PHE A 209 20.99 -7.19 -10.81
CA PHE A 209 19.85 -7.01 -9.93
C PHE A 209 19.82 -8.13 -8.91
N ASP A 210 19.39 -7.80 -7.70
CA ASP A 210 19.13 -8.73 -6.61
C ASP A 210 18.15 -8.08 -5.64
N ALA A 211 16.87 -8.49 -5.68
CA ALA A 211 15.80 -7.88 -4.90
C ALA A 211 14.91 -8.94 -4.23
N PRO A 212 14.33 -8.65 -3.06
CA PRO A 212 13.39 -9.52 -2.38
C PRO A 212 11.99 -9.42 -2.96
N VAL A 213 11.24 -10.51 -2.85
CA VAL A 213 9.80 -10.59 -3.08
C VAL A 213 9.19 -11.49 -2.03
N GLY A 214 7.92 -11.28 -1.69
CA GLY A 214 7.24 -12.02 -0.65
C GLY A 214 5.88 -12.55 -1.10
N ARG A 215 5.52 -13.76 -0.66
CA ARG A 215 4.17 -14.32 -0.84
C ARG A 215 3.77 -15.20 0.32
N LEU A 216 2.49 -15.29 0.58
CA LEU A 216 1.98 -16.22 1.57
C LEU A 216 2.19 -17.66 1.12
N LEU A 217 2.63 -18.51 2.04
CA LEU A 217 2.60 -19.96 1.81
C LEU A 217 1.15 -20.44 1.79
N PRO A 218 0.80 -21.36 0.89
CA PRO A 218 -0.48 -22.03 0.89
C PRO A 218 -0.76 -22.69 2.26
N GLU A 219 -2.03 -22.68 2.66
CA GLU A 219 -2.44 -23.30 3.94
C GLU A 219 -2.04 -24.78 3.98
N GLY A 220 -1.43 -25.19 5.07
CA GLY A 220 -0.95 -26.56 5.26
C GLY A 220 0.38 -26.89 4.58
N GLN A 221 0.97 -25.98 3.81
CA GLN A 221 2.30 -26.17 3.25
C GLN A 221 3.35 -26.01 4.36
N ALA A 222 4.15 -27.06 4.57
CA ALA A 222 5.28 -26.97 5.47
C ALA A 222 6.38 -26.08 4.86
N PRO A 223 6.86 -25.08 5.61
CA PRO A 223 8.01 -24.30 5.16
C PRO A 223 9.25 -25.21 5.08
N GLY A 224 10.06 -25.04 4.04
CA GLY A 224 11.33 -25.75 3.90
C GLY A 224 12.31 -25.45 5.04
N ASP A 225 13.50 -26.05 4.97
CA ASP A 225 14.61 -25.77 5.91
C ASP A 225 15.30 -24.44 5.53
N LEU A 226 14.59 -23.34 5.83
CA LEU A 226 15.01 -21.98 5.55
C LEU A 226 15.13 -21.19 6.87
N PRO A 227 15.99 -20.14 6.92
CA PRO A 227 16.02 -19.20 8.02
C PRO A 227 14.63 -18.69 8.39
N ARG A 228 14.34 -18.60 9.69
CA ARG A 228 13.01 -18.27 10.20
C ARG A 228 13.01 -16.98 10.98
N ALA A 229 11.95 -16.18 10.79
CA ALA A 229 11.66 -15.05 11.65
C ALA A 229 10.17 -15.03 12.02
N ARG A 230 9.83 -14.19 12.98
CA ARG A 230 8.46 -13.93 13.41
C ARG A 230 8.32 -12.44 13.69
N ALA A 231 7.31 -11.82 13.11
CA ALA A 231 6.88 -10.46 13.40
C ALA A 231 5.52 -10.52 14.10
N ALA A 232 5.41 -9.93 15.29
CA ALA A 232 4.20 -9.95 16.09
C ALA A 232 3.87 -8.56 16.66
N GLY A 233 2.59 -8.23 16.74
CA GLY A 233 2.08 -6.96 17.25
C GLY A 233 0.58 -6.87 17.09
N THR A 234 0.01 -5.72 17.46
CA THR A 234 -1.40 -5.43 17.14
C THR A 234 -1.61 -5.37 15.63
N ALA A 235 -2.86 -5.48 15.18
CA ALA A 235 -3.18 -5.36 13.77
C ALA A 235 -2.72 -4.00 13.20
N GLN A 236 -2.95 -2.91 13.94
CA GLN A 236 -2.55 -1.56 13.53
C GLN A 236 -1.02 -1.41 13.45
N ALA A 237 -0.28 -1.94 14.43
CA ALA A 237 1.18 -1.87 14.40
C ALA A 237 1.76 -2.63 13.21
N LEU A 238 1.26 -3.84 12.96
CA LEU A 238 1.70 -4.67 11.83
C LEU A 238 1.28 -4.09 10.47
N ASP A 239 0.09 -3.49 10.38
CA ASP A 239 -0.39 -2.81 9.18
C ASP A 239 0.54 -1.65 8.80
N LEU A 240 0.71 -0.69 9.70
CA LEU A 240 1.60 0.45 9.48
C LEU A 240 3.03 0.04 9.16
N TRP A 241 3.54 -0.95 9.87
CA TRP A 241 4.88 -1.49 9.65
C TRP A 241 5.02 -2.17 8.28
N ALA A 242 4.03 -2.96 7.87
CA ALA A 242 4.03 -3.65 6.58
C ALA A 242 3.91 -2.68 5.39
N TRP A 243 3.19 -1.56 5.58
CA TRP A 243 3.12 -0.46 4.62
C TRP A 243 4.37 0.47 4.62
N GLY A 244 5.42 0.16 5.40
CA GLY A 244 6.61 1.00 5.50
C GLY A 244 6.46 2.26 6.36
N ARG A 245 5.40 2.35 7.15
CA ARG A 245 5.10 3.49 8.04
C ARG A 245 5.52 3.24 9.48
N GLU A 246 6.64 2.55 9.69
CA GLU A 246 7.15 2.25 11.05
C GLU A 246 7.33 3.50 11.91
N GLN A 247 7.67 4.64 11.31
CA GLN A 247 7.80 5.92 12.02
C GLN A 247 6.50 6.34 12.73
N ALA A 248 5.33 5.96 12.19
CA ALA A 248 4.03 6.23 12.80
C ALA A 248 3.85 5.54 14.14
N LEU A 249 4.52 4.42 14.39
CA LEU A 249 4.42 3.67 15.65
C LEU A 249 4.84 4.50 16.87
N ALA A 250 5.77 5.46 16.70
CA ALA A 250 6.18 6.35 17.79
C ALA A 250 5.07 7.32 18.24
N HIS A 251 4.06 7.52 17.39
CA HIS A 251 2.92 8.41 17.63
C HIS A 251 1.67 7.70 18.16
N LEU A 252 1.75 6.38 18.34
CA LEU A 252 0.69 5.54 18.90
C LEU A 252 0.87 5.38 20.42
N GLU A 253 -0.10 4.79 21.10
CA GLU A 253 -0.08 4.54 22.54
C GLU A 253 0.01 3.04 22.88
N GLY A 254 0.53 2.71 24.07
CA GLY A 254 0.55 1.35 24.62
C GLY A 254 1.27 0.33 23.73
N GLU A 255 0.68 -0.85 23.59
CA GLU A 255 1.19 -1.96 22.77
C GLU A 255 1.13 -1.67 21.25
N GLU A 256 0.33 -0.72 20.83
CA GLU A 256 0.24 -0.24 19.46
C GLU A 256 1.58 0.32 18.91
N ARG A 257 2.52 0.63 19.79
CA ARG A 257 3.85 1.16 19.45
C ARG A 257 4.86 0.13 18.97
N ARG A 258 4.50 -1.17 18.95
CA ARG A 258 5.52 -2.20 18.80
C ARG A 258 5.16 -3.26 17.77
N VAL A 259 6.13 -3.52 16.88
CA VAL A 259 6.25 -4.80 16.19
C VAL A 259 7.48 -5.52 16.75
N ALA A 260 7.25 -6.67 17.37
CA ALA A 260 8.32 -7.51 17.92
C ALA A 260 8.81 -8.46 16.82
N VAL A 261 10.05 -8.27 16.37
CA VAL A 261 10.70 -9.15 15.39
C VAL A 261 11.74 -10.01 16.08
N GLN A 262 11.67 -11.33 15.91
CA GLN A 262 12.57 -12.31 16.50
C GLN A 262 12.80 -13.51 15.58
N GLY A 263 13.88 -14.25 15.78
CA GLY A 263 14.22 -15.45 15.00
C GLY A 263 15.68 -15.48 14.57
N ASP A 264 15.94 -16.22 13.50
CA ASP A 264 17.28 -16.29 12.91
C ASP A 264 17.72 -14.94 12.33
N SER A 265 18.96 -14.54 12.57
CA SER A 265 19.46 -13.26 12.05
C SER A 265 19.35 -13.13 10.52
N ALA A 266 19.53 -14.24 9.80
CA ALA A 266 19.36 -14.27 8.35
C ALA A 266 17.88 -14.06 7.94
N GLY A 267 16.92 -14.68 8.64
CA GLY A 267 15.50 -14.48 8.39
C GLY A 267 15.06 -13.04 8.66
N ILE A 268 15.54 -12.45 9.77
CA ILE A 268 15.27 -11.05 10.12
C ILE A 268 15.85 -10.10 9.05
N ALA A 269 17.08 -10.37 8.54
CA ALA A 269 17.68 -9.55 7.51
C ALA A 269 16.90 -9.58 6.19
N GLN A 270 16.37 -10.74 5.78
CA GLN A 270 15.54 -10.87 4.58
C GLN A 270 14.20 -10.12 4.73
N LEU A 271 13.59 -10.20 5.91
CA LEU A 271 12.37 -9.45 6.20
C LEU A 271 12.62 -7.92 6.15
N ALA A 272 13.69 -7.45 6.75
CA ALA A 272 14.08 -6.05 6.69
C ALA A 272 14.35 -5.58 5.24
N SER A 273 14.97 -6.45 4.41
CA SER A 273 15.18 -6.15 2.99
C SER A 273 13.86 -6.01 2.23
N LEU A 274 12.88 -6.91 2.49
CA LEU A 274 11.57 -6.84 1.85
C LEU A 274 10.81 -5.55 2.20
N LEU A 275 10.85 -5.15 3.47
CA LEU A 275 10.22 -3.90 3.92
C LEU A 275 10.86 -2.65 3.32
N ALA A 276 12.15 -2.70 3.03
CA ALA A 276 12.90 -1.56 2.47
C ALA A 276 12.60 -1.30 0.98
N GLU A 277 11.94 -2.24 0.27
CA GLU A 277 11.54 -2.02 -1.14
C GLU A 277 10.43 -0.96 -1.27
N GLY A 278 9.67 -0.74 -0.19
CA GLY A 278 8.54 0.21 -0.20
C GLY A 278 7.31 -0.29 -0.96
N HIS A 279 6.25 0.53 -0.94
CA HIS A 279 4.97 0.23 -1.60
C HIS A 279 4.27 1.51 -2.10
N ASP A 280 5.05 2.54 -2.46
CA ASP A 280 4.52 3.78 -3.03
C ASP A 280 4.66 3.79 -4.55
#